data_c0090508fa298aecdb3181f92b975abd
#
_entry.id   c0090508fa298aecdb3181f92b975abd
#
_cell.length_a   1.000
_cell.length_b   1.000
_cell.length_c   1.000
_cell.angle_alpha   90.00
_cell.angle_beta   90.00
_cell.angle_gamma   90.00
#
_symmetry.space_group_name_H-M   'P 1'
#
loop_
_entity.id
_entity.type
_entity.pdbx_description
1 polymer ?
#
loop_
_entity_poly.entity_id
_entity_poly.type
_entity_poly.pdbx_seq_one_letter_code
_entity_poly.pdbx_strand_id
1 'polypeptide(L)'
;LSGRSIDAGPPSSRMSPPTTPGSDVAGSGKVADERVGSVLSDRYRLDSLLGEGGMGKVYAAEHVLMRKKLAVKILHRELTAVPEVVARFEREAMAAANIDHPNVAAATDFGKLADGSVFLVLEFVRGRNLRDEIAKGPMVIERALAIVRQIAAGLAAAHSLDIVHRDLKPENVMLIEKGPDPDFAKVLDFGIAKVPIGEKSADGTVGKPITKVGMVFGTPEYMAPEQALGQSVDARADVYALGAILYEM
;
A
#
# COMPACT_ATOMS: atom_id res chain seq x y z
N LEU A 1 -17.97 85.63 18.98
CA LEU A 1 -19.28 85.00 19.23
C LEU A 1 -19.10 83.54 19.58
N SER A 2 -19.32 83.29 20.87
CA SER A 2 -19.90 82.07 21.48
C SER A 2 -19.23 80.76 21.08
N GLY A 3 -18.39 80.06 21.80
CA GLY A 3 -18.46 79.71 23.20
C GLY A 3 -19.28 78.47 23.44
N ARG A 4 -18.69 77.27 23.52
CA ARG A 4 -19.15 76.21 24.44
C ARG A 4 -18.03 75.22 24.74
N SER A 5 -17.64 75.25 25.98
CA SER A 5 -16.91 74.20 26.71
C SER A 5 -17.66 72.91 26.64
N ILE A 6 -16.99 71.78 26.39
CA ILE A 6 -17.53 70.44 26.66
C ILE A 6 -16.53 69.68 27.53
N ASP A 7 -17.08 69.26 28.59
CA ASP A 7 -16.65 68.55 29.78
C ASP A 7 -15.79 67.29 29.48
N ALA A 8 -14.72 67.11 30.26
CA ALA A 8 -13.85 65.95 30.22
C ALA A 8 -14.46 64.86 31.11
N GLY A 9 -14.90 63.75 30.49
CA GLY A 9 -15.26 62.54 31.18
C GLY A 9 -14.03 61.74 31.67
N PRO A 10 -14.16 60.91 32.72
CA PRO A 10 -13.05 60.23 33.41
C PRO A 10 -12.44 59.09 32.52
N PRO A 11 -11.15 58.74 32.78
CA PRO A 11 -10.43 57.75 31.98
C PRO A 11 -11.00 56.34 32.19
N SER A 12 -11.36 55.67 31.06
CA SER A 12 -11.77 54.29 31.06
C SER A 12 -10.60 53.38 31.40
N SER A 13 -10.83 52.50 32.37
CA SER A 13 -9.98 51.43 32.80
C SER A 13 -9.60 50.52 31.63
N ARG A 14 -8.30 50.34 31.39
CA ARG A 14 -7.76 49.34 30.47
C ARG A 14 -8.10 47.94 31.00
N MET A 15 -9.03 47.25 30.31
CA MET A 15 -9.19 45.81 30.45
C MET A 15 -8.04 45.13 29.70
N SER A 16 -7.28 44.32 30.41
CA SER A 16 -6.33 43.36 29.87
C SER A 16 -7.09 42.29 29.07
N PRO A 17 -6.56 41.82 27.93
CA PRO A 17 -7.18 40.72 27.21
C PRO A 17 -7.06 39.41 28.00
N PRO A 18 -8.04 38.50 27.88
CA PRO A 18 -8.00 37.20 28.56
C PRO A 18 -6.85 36.36 27.95
N THR A 19 -6.01 35.82 28.83
CA THR A 19 -5.03 34.79 28.51
C THR A 19 -5.75 33.55 28.02
N THR A 20 -5.59 33.24 26.76
CA THR A 20 -6.01 31.94 26.16
C THR A 20 -5.12 30.85 26.78
N PRO A 21 -5.69 29.75 27.33
CA PRO A 21 -4.89 28.61 27.74
C PRO A 21 -4.25 28.01 26.49
N GLY A 22 -2.95 27.75 26.57
CA GLY A 22 -2.21 27.09 25.50
C GLY A 22 -2.90 25.80 25.08
N SER A 23 -3.19 25.73 23.80
CA SER A 23 -3.55 24.45 23.17
C SER A 23 -2.28 23.57 23.18
N ASP A 24 -2.21 22.69 24.16
CA ASP A 24 -1.34 21.52 24.07
C ASP A 24 -1.72 20.80 22.76
N VAL A 25 -0.85 20.92 21.77
CA VAL A 25 -0.88 20.08 20.59
C VAL A 25 -0.50 18.68 21.09
N ALA A 26 -1.52 17.94 21.50
CA ALA A 26 -1.40 16.51 21.72
C ALA A 26 -0.90 15.91 20.40
N GLY A 27 0.37 15.53 20.39
CA GLY A 27 0.93 14.70 19.35
C GLY A 27 0.01 13.51 19.17
N SER A 28 -0.46 13.27 17.94
CA SER A 28 -1.18 12.05 17.59
C SER A 28 -0.22 10.88 17.79
N GLY A 29 -0.22 10.32 19.00
CA GLY A 29 0.45 9.08 19.30
C GLY A 29 -0.17 8.03 18.37
N LYS A 30 0.57 7.57 17.35
CA LYS A 30 0.24 6.34 16.65
C LYS A 30 0.08 5.28 17.73
N VAL A 31 -1.15 4.82 17.94
CA VAL A 31 -1.42 3.66 18.79
C VAL A 31 -0.53 2.55 18.25
N ALA A 32 0.39 2.07 19.07
CA ALA A 32 1.28 1.00 18.66
C ALA A 32 0.41 -0.21 18.29
N ASP A 33 0.59 -0.75 17.09
CA ASP A 33 -0.16 -1.94 16.67
C ASP A 33 0.21 -3.10 17.60
N GLU A 34 -0.80 -3.82 18.10
CA GLU A 34 -0.66 -4.87 19.11
C GLU A 34 0.29 -6.02 18.71
N ARG A 35 0.52 -6.20 17.41
CA ARG A 35 1.43 -7.24 16.89
C ARG A 35 2.89 -6.80 16.84
N VAL A 36 3.18 -5.51 16.95
CA VAL A 36 4.57 -5.02 16.96
C VAL A 36 5.30 -5.56 18.18
N GLY A 37 6.51 -6.09 17.97
CA GLY A 37 7.32 -6.79 18.98
C GLY A 37 7.04 -8.29 19.07
N SER A 38 5.92 -8.80 18.51
CA SER A 38 5.64 -10.25 18.51
C SER A 38 6.52 -11.00 17.50
N VAL A 39 6.69 -12.30 17.72
CA VAL A 39 7.43 -13.22 16.86
C VAL A 39 6.45 -14.21 16.21
N LEU A 40 6.35 -14.17 14.88
CA LEU A 40 5.49 -15.08 14.12
C LEU A 40 6.25 -16.38 13.82
N SER A 41 5.59 -17.51 14.07
CA SER A 41 6.12 -18.86 13.79
C SER A 41 7.58 -19.07 14.27
N ASP A 42 7.94 -18.46 15.40
CA ASP A 42 9.28 -18.46 16.01
C ASP A 42 10.42 -17.97 15.09
N ARG A 43 10.08 -17.33 13.97
CA ARG A 43 11.04 -16.92 12.93
C ARG A 43 11.06 -15.44 12.63
N TYR A 44 9.90 -14.74 12.67
CA TYR A 44 9.78 -13.39 12.17
C TYR A 44 9.33 -12.42 13.27
N ARG A 45 10.25 -11.63 13.81
CA ARG A 45 9.91 -10.56 14.76
C ARG A 45 9.38 -9.36 13.98
N LEU A 46 8.19 -8.89 14.34
CA LEU A 46 7.58 -7.70 13.77
C LEU A 46 8.17 -6.44 14.42
N ASP A 47 8.86 -5.61 13.66
CA ASP A 47 9.55 -4.43 14.18
C ASP A 47 8.67 -3.16 14.17
N SER A 48 7.90 -2.95 13.09
CA SER A 48 6.99 -1.80 12.95
C SER A 48 5.93 -2.05 11.88
N LEU A 49 4.79 -1.36 11.99
CA LEU A 49 3.77 -1.32 10.95
C LEU A 49 4.25 -0.42 9.80
N LEU A 50 4.30 -0.95 8.58
CA LEU A 50 4.61 -0.21 7.34
C LEU A 50 3.37 0.38 6.71
N GLY A 51 2.25 -0.35 6.74
CA GLY A 51 1.00 0.09 6.17
C GLY A 51 -0.16 -0.85 6.48
N GLU A 52 -1.38 -0.33 6.32
CA GLU A 52 -2.62 -1.07 6.47
C GLU A 52 -3.49 -0.83 5.25
N GLY A 53 -4.08 -1.88 4.71
CA GLY A 53 -4.99 -1.84 3.57
C GLY A 53 -6.23 -2.68 3.80
N GLY A 54 -7.13 -2.70 2.83
CA GLY A 54 -8.41 -3.43 2.94
C GLY A 54 -8.29 -4.93 3.17
N MET A 55 -7.13 -5.52 2.91
CA MET A 55 -6.93 -6.97 3.04
C MET A 55 -6.06 -7.36 4.22
N GLY A 56 -5.29 -6.44 4.78
CA GLY A 56 -4.38 -6.78 5.86
C GLY A 56 -3.38 -5.69 6.18
N LYS A 57 -2.47 -6.02 7.05
CA LYS A 57 -1.40 -5.15 7.53
C LYS A 57 -0.05 -5.66 7.04
N VAL A 58 0.82 -4.72 6.69
CA VAL A 58 2.20 -5.01 6.28
C VAL A 58 3.14 -4.48 7.34
N TYR A 59 4.05 -5.33 7.82
CA TYR A 59 5.02 -5.00 8.85
C TYR A 59 6.45 -5.11 8.32
N ALA A 60 7.31 -4.20 8.76
CA ALA A 60 8.74 -4.47 8.75
C ALA A 60 9.03 -5.55 9.79
N ALA A 61 9.83 -6.53 9.41
CA ALA A 61 10.18 -7.64 10.28
C ALA A 61 11.64 -8.03 10.14
N GLU A 62 12.13 -8.80 11.12
CA GLU A 62 13.47 -9.39 11.09
C GLU A 62 13.38 -10.90 11.32
N HIS A 63 14.03 -11.67 10.47
CA HIS A 63 14.22 -13.10 10.74
C HIS A 63 15.14 -13.30 11.94
N VAL A 64 14.64 -13.85 13.03
CA VAL A 64 15.33 -13.87 14.33
C VAL A 64 16.71 -14.54 14.31
N LEU A 65 16.88 -15.59 13.51
CA LEU A 65 18.17 -16.30 13.41
C LEU A 65 19.08 -15.70 12.35
N MET A 66 18.56 -15.42 11.13
CA MET A 66 19.36 -14.91 10.01
C MET A 66 19.63 -13.42 10.07
N ARG A 67 18.95 -12.67 10.95
CA ARG A 67 19.04 -11.21 11.08
C ARG A 67 18.74 -10.47 9.78
N LYS A 68 18.01 -11.12 8.88
CA LYS A 68 17.57 -10.54 7.60
C LYS A 68 16.31 -9.71 7.78
N LYS A 69 16.30 -8.50 7.22
CA LYS A 69 15.10 -7.66 7.17
C LYS A 69 14.16 -8.16 6.08
N LEU A 70 12.87 -8.20 6.42
CA LEU A 70 11.79 -8.71 5.59
C LEU A 70 10.56 -7.82 5.75
N ALA A 71 9.62 -7.94 4.83
CA ALA A 71 8.26 -7.41 5.00
C ALA A 71 7.31 -8.59 5.23
N VAL A 72 6.39 -8.46 6.19
CA VAL A 72 5.40 -9.50 6.49
C VAL A 72 4.01 -8.91 6.31
N LYS A 73 3.25 -9.46 5.38
CA LYS A 73 1.85 -9.12 5.13
C LYS A 73 0.97 -10.12 5.86
N ILE A 74 0.11 -9.64 6.76
CA ILE A 74 -0.82 -10.46 7.54
C ILE A 74 -2.23 -10.12 7.11
N LEU A 75 -3.01 -11.13 6.72
CA LEU A 75 -4.40 -10.96 6.32
C LEU A 75 -5.27 -10.55 7.53
N HIS A 76 -6.26 -9.67 7.32
CA HIS A 76 -7.22 -9.33 8.36
C HIS A 76 -7.97 -10.57 8.83
N ARG A 77 -8.22 -10.66 10.13
CA ARG A 77 -8.85 -11.83 10.78
C ARG A 77 -10.24 -12.12 10.19
N GLU A 78 -11.00 -11.09 9.86
CA GLU A 78 -12.32 -11.20 9.26
C GLU A 78 -12.29 -11.92 7.91
N LEU A 79 -11.21 -11.73 7.14
CA LEU A 79 -11.00 -12.38 5.84
C LEU A 79 -10.52 -13.82 6.00
N THR A 80 -9.81 -14.14 7.08
CA THR A 80 -9.39 -15.52 7.36
C THR A 80 -10.53 -16.43 7.78
N ALA A 81 -11.66 -15.87 8.20
CA ALA A 81 -12.89 -16.63 8.46
C ALA A 81 -13.59 -17.13 7.18
N VAL A 82 -13.14 -16.69 5.98
CA VAL A 82 -13.70 -17.07 4.69
C VAL A 82 -12.73 -18.01 3.97
N PRO A 83 -12.99 -19.34 3.93
CA PRO A 83 -12.07 -20.34 3.38
C PRO A 83 -11.63 -20.05 1.95
N GLU A 84 -12.53 -19.53 1.11
CA GLU A 84 -12.25 -19.21 -0.30
C GLU A 84 -11.22 -18.08 -0.42
N VAL A 85 -11.25 -17.09 0.49
CA VAL A 85 -10.27 -16.00 0.53
C VAL A 85 -8.90 -16.54 0.91
N VAL A 86 -8.84 -17.40 1.91
CA VAL A 86 -7.59 -18.03 2.37
C VAL A 86 -7.00 -18.88 1.25
N ALA A 87 -7.79 -19.78 0.63
CA ALA A 87 -7.33 -20.65 -0.45
C ALA A 87 -6.83 -19.86 -1.67
N ARG A 88 -7.44 -18.70 -1.95
CA ARG A 88 -6.98 -17.80 -3.01
C ARG A 88 -5.67 -17.12 -2.62
N PHE A 89 -5.59 -16.59 -1.41
CA PHE A 89 -4.37 -15.96 -0.89
C PHE A 89 -3.18 -16.95 -0.93
N GLU A 90 -3.39 -18.21 -0.57
CA GLU A 90 -2.39 -19.27 -0.66
C GLU A 90 -1.93 -19.50 -2.11
N ARG A 91 -2.88 -19.65 -3.05
CA ARG A 91 -2.54 -19.84 -4.48
C ARG A 91 -1.76 -18.67 -5.05
N GLU A 92 -2.19 -17.46 -4.78
CA GLU A 92 -1.54 -16.25 -5.29
C GLU A 92 -0.18 -16.05 -4.63
N ALA A 93 -0.02 -16.38 -3.33
CA ALA A 93 1.27 -16.38 -2.66
C ALA A 93 2.25 -17.39 -3.29
N MET A 94 1.79 -18.62 -3.58
CA MET A 94 2.59 -19.64 -4.27
C MET A 94 2.97 -19.19 -5.67
N ALA A 95 2.05 -18.57 -6.41
CA ALA A 95 2.32 -18.05 -7.75
C ALA A 95 3.37 -16.92 -7.68
N ALA A 96 3.20 -15.95 -6.77
CA ALA A 96 4.15 -14.86 -6.57
C ALA A 96 5.55 -15.33 -6.18
N ALA A 97 5.66 -16.44 -5.43
CA ALA A 97 6.94 -17.04 -5.04
C ALA A 97 7.74 -17.59 -6.25
N ASN A 98 7.07 -17.85 -7.38
CA ASN A 98 7.71 -18.33 -8.61
C ASN A 98 8.17 -17.18 -9.53
N ILE A 99 7.88 -15.92 -9.19
CA ILE A 99 8.36 -14.79 -9.99
C ILE A 99 9.82 -14.51 -9.61
N ASP A 100 10.75 -14.98 -10.43
CA ASP A 100 12.18 -14.68 -10.27
C ASP A 100 12.59 -13.57 -11.25
N HIS A 101 12.48 -12.33 -10.80
CA HIS A 101 12.88 -11.17 -11.60
C HIS A 101 13.42 -10.04 -10.72
N PRO A 102 14.54 -9.39 -11.11
CA PRO A 102 15.18 -8.37 -10.28
C PRO A 102 14.30 -7.15 -10.00
N ASN A 103 13.35 -6.83 -10.88
CA ASN A 103 12.41 -5.72 -10.68
C ASN A 103 11.11 -6.12 -9.96
N VAL A 104 11.05 -7.31 -9.38
CA VAL A 104 9.93 -7.78 -8.54
C VAL A 104 10.44 -8.07 -7.13
N ALA A 105 9.69 -7.68 -6.10
CA ALA A 105 10.00 -8.05 -4.73
C ALA A 105 9.64 -9.53 -4.51
N ALA A 106 10.63 -10.33 -4.12
CA ALA A 106 10.47 -11.77 -3.98
C ALA A 106 9.56 -12.13 -2.79
N ALA A 107 8.63 -13.06 -3.00
CA ALA A 107 7.95 -13.76 -1.91
C ALA A 107 8.85 -14.92 -1.44
N THR A 108 9.09 -15.03 -0.13
CA THR A 108 10.10 -15.93 0.43
C THR A 108 9.54 -17.01 1.36
N ASP A 109 8.40 -16.78 1.97
CA ASP A 109 7.74 -17.73 2.85
C ASP A 109 6.26 -17.41 2.99
N PHE A 110 5.47 -18.39 3.35
CA PHE A 110 4.05 -18.29 3.66
C PHE A 110 3.76 -19.12 4.91
N GLY A 111 2.82 -18.66 5.73
CA GLY A 111 2.47 -19.41 6.93
C GLY A 111 1.09 -19.08 7.48
N LYS A 112 0.67 -19.93 8.43
CA LYS A 112 -0.57 -19.79 9.18
C LYS A 112 -0.26 -19.65 10.65
N LEU A 113 -0.91 -18.71 11.32
CA LEU A 113 -0.79 -18.47 12.76
C LEU A 113 -1.79 -19.33 13.54
N ALA A 114 -1.54 -19.50 14.84
CA ALA A 114 -2.41 -20.26 15.72
C ALA A 114 -3.84 -19.70 15.81
N ASP A 115 -4.02 -18.40 15.60
CA ASP A 115 -5.34 -17.74 15.57
C ASP A 115 -6.06 -17.91 14.21
N GLY A 116 -5.49 -18.69 13.28
CA GLY A 116 -6.00 -18.94 11.95
C GLY A 116 -5.59 -17.91 10.91
N SER A 117 -5.04 -16.75 11.32
CA SER A 117 -4.54 -15.73 10.38
C SER A 117 -3.45 -16.30 9.49
N VAL A 118 -3.41 -15.87 8.23
CA VAL A 118 -2.36 -16.25 7.27
C VAL A 118 -1.45 -15.05 7.03
N PHE A 119 -0.17 -15.35 6.77
CA PHE A 119 0.82 -14.33 6.48
C PHE A 119 1.71 -14.71 5.30
N LEU A 120 2.19 -13.71 4.59
CA LEU A 120 3.16 -13.83 3.51
C LEU A 120 4.41 -13.04 3.87
N VAL A 121 5.57 -13.64 3.67
CA VAL A 121 6.88 -13.01 3.88
C VAL A 121 7.46 -12.59 2.55
N LEU A 122 7.84 -11.34 2.45
CA LEU A 122 8.32 -10.69 1.24
C LEU A 122 9.72 -10.11 1.47
N GLU A 123 10.44 -9.88 0.41
CA GLU A 123 11.65 -9.05 0.42
C GLU A 123 11.34 -7.67 1.00
N PHE A 124 12.14 -7.22 1.97
CA PHE A 124 12.07 -5.84 2.45
C PHE A 124 12.87 -4.94 1.51
N VAL A 125 12.17 -4.14 0.74
CA VAL A 125 12.77 -3.22 -0.23
C VAL A 125 13.01 -1.87 0.45
N ARG A 126 14.27 -1.53 0.69
CA ARG A 126 14.67 -0.24 1.25
C ARG A 126 14.96 0.75 0.12
N GLY A 127 14.12 1.76 -0.03
CA GLY A 127 14.23 2.73 -1.11
C GLY A 127 13.24 3.89 -0.95
N ARG A 128 13.05 4.63 -2.04
CA ARG A 128 12.08 5.73 -2.15
C ARG A 128 10.82 5.21 -2.83
N ASN A 129 9.66 5.60 -2.34
CA ASN A 129 8.40 5.23 -3.00
C ASN A 129 8.20 6.08 -4.27
N LEU A 130 7.73 5.47 -5.36
CA LEU A 130 7.49 6.20 -6.60
C LEU A 130 6.42 7.29 -6.43
N ARG A 131 5.43 7.08 -5.57
CA ARG A 131 4.43 8.11 -5.22
C ARG A 131 5.09 9.38 -4.69
N ASP A 132 6.04 9.22 -3.77
CA ASP A 132 6.77 10.35 -3.18
C ASP A 132 7.66 11.07 -4.20
N GLU A 133 8.19 10.34 -5.18
CA GLU A 133 8.98 10.93 -6.26
C GLU A 133 8.10 11.73 -7.23
N ILE A 134 6.94 11.21 -7.62
CA ILE A 134 5.96 11.91 -8.47
C ILE A 134 5.46 13.18 -7.76
N ALA A 135 5.21 13.13 -6.45
CA ALA A 135 4.74 14.28 -5.69
C ALA A 135 5.73 15.46 -5.66
N LYS A 136 7.01 15.25 -6.04
CA LYS A 136 8.01 16.32 -6.14
C LYS A 136 7.86 17.18 -7.41
N GLY A 137 7.05 16.74 -8.36
CA GLY A 137 6.80 17.41 -9.64
C GLY A 137 7.18 16.55 -10.84
N PRO A 138 6.93 17.03 -12.07
CA PRO A 138 7.15 16.28 -13.29
C PRO A 138 8.59 15.77 -13.43
N MET A 139 8.73 14.52 -13.86
CA MET A 139 10.04 13.92 -14.11
C MET A 139 10.53 14.26 -15.52
N VAL A 140 11.84 14.28 -15.72
CA VAL A 140 12.39 14.30 -17.07
C VAL A 140 12.05 13.00 -17.79
N ILE A 141 11.71 13.09 -19.07
CA ILE A 141 11.16 11.99 -19.87
C ILE A 141 12.06 10.75 -19.85
N GLU A 142 13.37 10.93 -19.96
CA GLU A 142 14.35 9.85 -19.98
C GLU A 142 14.33 9.04 -18.66
N ARG A 143 14.20 9.73 -17.53
CA ARG A 143 14.08 9.10 -16.21
C ARG A 143 12.76 8.33 -16.09
N ALA A 144 11.64 8.95 -16.49
CA ALA A 144 10.32 8.33 -16.46
C ALA A 144 10.29 7.05 -17.32
N LEU A 145 10.79 7.11 -18.55
CA LEU A 145 10.88 5.97 -19.45
C LEU A 145 11.79 4.86 -18.93
N ALA A 146 12.92 5.21 -18.28
CA ALA A 146 13.82 4.23 -17.68
C ALA A 146 13.14 3.45 -16.55
N ILE A 147 12.39 4.13 -15.68
CA ILE A 147 11.62 3.52 -14.59
C ILE A 147 10.51 2.64 -15.16
N VAL A 148 9.70 3.16 -16.08
CA VAL A 148 8.56 2.43 -16.69
C VAL A 148 9.04 1.16 -17.40
N ARG A 149 10.17 1.21 -18.10
CA ARG A 149 10.78 0.01 -18.72
C ARG A 149 11.09 -1.09 -17.71
N GLN A 150 11.60 -0.72 -16.54
CA GLN A 150 11.92 -1.67 -15.48
C GLN A 150 10.65 -2.27 -14.87
N ILE A 151 9.62 -1.45 -14.63
CA ILE A 151 8.31 -1.91 -14.16
C ILE A 151 7.72 -2.88 -15.19
N ALA A 152 7.70 -2.51 -16.48
CA ALA A 152 7.20 -3.36 -17.56
C ALA A 152 7.92 -4.70 -17.65
N ALA A 153 9.24 -4.73 -17.44
CA ALA A 153 10.01 -5.98 -17.42
C ALA A 153 9.59 -6.89 -16.26
N GLY A 154 9.39 -6.33 -15.06
CA GLY A 154 8.87 -7.08 -13.90
C GLY A 154 7.46 -7.62 -14.15
N LEU A 155 6.57 -6.82 -14.73
CA LEU A 155 5.22 -7.26 -15.11
C LEU A 155 5.26 -8.37 -16.17
N ALA A 156 6.09 -8.24 -17.20
CA ALA A 156 6.23 -9.25 -18.23
C ALA A 156 6.67 -10.61 -17.66
N ALA A 157 7.59 -10.62 -16.68
CA ALA A 157 7.98 -11.84 -15.99
C ALA A 157 6.82 -12.48 -15.23
N ALA A 158 5.97 -11.70 -14.56
CA ALA A 158 4.77 -12.20 -13.89
C ALA A 158 3.72 -12.71 -14.90
N HIS A 159 3.48 -11.94 -15.97
CA HIS A 159 2.51 -12.30 -17.02
C HIS A 159 2.88 -13.60 -17.75
N SER A 160 4.18 -13.91 -17.88
CA SER A 160 4.62 -15.19 -18.45
C SER A 160 4.25 -16.42 -17.62
N LEU A 161 3.86 -16.18 -16.35
CA LEU A 161 3.35 -17.18 -15.41
C LEU A 161 1.83 -17.05 -15.18
N ASP A 162 1.13 -16.31 -16.05
CA ASP A 162 -0.31 -16.00 -15.93
C ASP A 162 -0.68 -15.24 -14.65
N ILE A 163 0.29 -14.52 -14.06
CA ILE A 163 0.08 -13.71 -12.85
C ILE A 163 -0.13 -12.26 -13.25
N VAL A 164 -1.31 -11.71 -12.95
CA VAL A 164 -1.69 -10.31 -13.19
C VAL A 164 -1.58 -9.55 -11.87
N HIS A 165 -0.97 -8.36 -11.88
CA HIS A 165 -0.78 -7.55 -10.67
C HIS A 165 -2.10 -7.00 -10.11
N ARG A 166 -3.00 -6.51 -10.96
CA ARG A 166 -4.37 -6.03 -10.63
C ARG A 166 -4.46 -4.82 -9.71
N ASP A 167 -3.35 -4.35 -9.16
CA ASP A 167 -3.27 -3.17 -8.26
C ASP A 167 -1.99 -2.38 -8.48
N LEU A 168 -1.54 -2.29 -9.72
CA LEU A 168 -0.37 -1.50 -10.02
C LEU A 168 -0.67 -0.02 -9.81
N LYS A 169 0.16 0.63 -9.00
CA LYS A 169 0.08 2.05 -8.67
C LYS A 169 1.44 2.53 -8.14
N PRO A 170 1.71 3.84 -8.11
CA PRO A 170 3.00 4.35 -7.66
C PRO A 170 3.40 3.88 -6.26
N GLU A 171 2.44 3.71 -5.34
CA GLU A 171 2.68 3.22 -3.98
C GLU A 171 3.26 1.79 -3.94
N ASN A 172 3.00 1.00 -4.99
CA ASN A 172 3.48 -0.37 -5.12
C ASN A 172 4.79 -0.46 -5.92
N VAL A 173 5.49 0.66 -6.11
CA VAL A 173 6.79 0.71 -6.77
C VAL A 173 7.81 1.40 -5.88
N MET A 174 8.92 0.72 -5.61
CA MET A 174 10.06 1.28 -4.89
C MET A 174 11.22 1.53 -5.85
N LEU A 175 11.87 2.66 -5.69
CA LEU A 175 13.12 3.00 -6.37
C LEU A 175 14.28 2.83 -5.39
N ILE A 176 15.21 1.97 -5.75
CA ILE A 176 16.40 1.67 -4.94
C ILE A 176 17.67 2.05 -5.69
N GLU A 177 18.74 2.31 -4.95
CA GLU A 177 20.07 2.46 -5.55
C GLU A 177 20.66 1.07 -5.78
N LYS A 178 21.03 0.76 -7.04
CA LYS A 178 21.65 -0.51 -7.41
C LYS A 178 22.83 -0.29 -8.35
N GLY A 179 24.03 -0.33 -7.80
CA GLY A 179 25.23 0.01 -8.57
C GLY A 179 25.16 1.45 -9.10
N PRO A 180 25.33 1.67 -10.41
CA PRO A 180 25.24 3.01 -11.00
C PRO A 180 23.80 3.52 -11.20
N ASP A 181 22.78 2.68 -11.04
CA ASP A 181 21.38 3.05 -11.23
C ASP A 181 20.78 3.56 -9.91
N PRO A 182 20.46 4.87 -9.81
CA PRO A 182 19.85 5.45 -8.62
C PRO A 182 18.33 5.20 -8.54
N ASP A 183 17.71 4.75 -9.63
CA ASP A 183 16.28 4.57 -9.80
C ASP A 183 15.94 3.14 -10.24
N PHE A 184 16.64 2.15 -9.68
CA PHE A 184 16.31 0.76 -9.94
C PHE A 184 14.94 0.43 -9.36
N ALA A 185 13.94 0.17 -10.24
CA ALA A 185 12.56 -0.05 -9.84
C ALA A 185 12.34 -1.49 -9.33
N LYS A 186 11.60 -1.61 -8.22
CA LYS A 186 11.07 -2.87 -7.70
C LYS A 186 9.56 -2.76 -7.52
N VAL A 187 8.83 -3.64 -8.20
CA VAL A 187 7.37 -3.79 -8.06
C VAL A 187 7.09 -4.63 -6.83
N LEU A 188 6.22 -4.11 -5.98
CA LEU A 188 5.77 -4.75 -4.75
C LEU A 188 4.36 -5.32 -4.94
N ASP A 189 4.00 -6.27 -4.09
CA ASP A 189 2.61 -6.62 -3.74
C ASP A 189 1.75 -6.96 -4.96
N PHE A 190 2.20 -7.92 -5.80
CA PHE A 190 1.34 -8.49 -6.83
C PHE A 190 0.01 -8.88 -6.18
N GLY A 191 -1.11 -8.42 -6.72
CA GLY A 191 -2.48 -8.32 -6.16
C GLY A 191 -3.01 -9.54 -5.42
N ILE A 192 -2.17 -10.09 -4.53
CA ILE A 192 -2.43 -11.23 -3.68
C ILE A 192 -3.68 -10.95 -2.86
N ALA A 193 -4.76 -11.66 -3.20
CA ALA A 193 -6.07 -11.62 -2.54
C ALA A 193 -7.06 -10.49 -2.98
N LYS A 194 -6.85 -9.76 -4.09
CA LYS A 194 -7.94 -8.93 -4.63
C LYS A 194 -9.01 -9.82 -5.25
N VAL A 195 -10.19 -9.82 -4.65
CA VAL A 195 -11.36 -10.55 -5.16
C VAL A 195 -11.88 -9.82 -6.40
N PRO A 196 -11.82 -10.39 -7.61
CA PRO A 196 -12.53 -9.83 -8.74
C PRO A 196 -14.03 -9.88 -8.45
N ILE A 197 -14.73 -8.76 -8.60
CA ILE A 197 -16.18 -8.73 -8.54
C ILE A 197 -16.66 -9.48 -9.79
N GLY A 198 -17.30 -10.66 -9.61
CA GLY A 198 -17.95 -11.38 -10.71
C GLY A 198 -17.22 -12.58 -11.30
N GLU A 199 -16.03 -12.97 -10.87
CA GLU A 199 -15.45 -14.25 -11.30
C GLU A 199 -16.26 -15.43 -10.76
N LYS A 200 -16.68 -16.33 -11.67
CA LYS A 200 -17.28 -17.61 -11.32
C LYS A 200 -16.20 -18.50 -10.71
N SER A 201 -16.44 -19.03 -9.53
CA SER A 201 -15.65 -20.14 -9.00
C SER A 201 -15.64 -21.31 -9.99
N ALA A 202 -14.63 -22.17 -9.93
CA ALA A 202 -14.51 -23.34 -10.83
C ALA A 202 -15.74 -24.27 -10.79
N ASP A 203 -16.61 -24.15 -9.77
CA ASP A 203 -17.89 -24.85 -9.60
C ASP A 203 -19.10 -24.10 -10.19
N GLY A 204 -18.88 -22.95 -10.87
CA GLY A 204 -19.95 -22.16 -11.51
C GLY A 204 -20.72 -21.25 -10.56
N THR A 205 -20.40 -21.21 -9.26
CA THR A 205 -21.01 -20.28 -8.33
C THR A 205 -20.40 -18.90 -8.50
N VAL A 206 -21.25 -17.88 -8.74
CA VAL A 206 -20.82 -16.48 -8.70
C VAL A 206 -20.52 -16.14 -7.23
N GLY A 207 -19.24 -15.94 -6.91
CA GLY A 207 -18.85 -15.55 -5.56
C GLY A 207 -19.65 -14.32 -5.16
N LYS A 208 -20.35 -14.41 -4.03
CA LYS A 208 -21.01 -13.22 -3.44
C LYS A 208 -19.93 -12.17 -3.24
N PRO A 209 -20.13 -10.92 -3.68
CA PRO A 209 -19.17 -9.86 -3.41
C PRO A 209 -18.97 -9.77 -1.88
N ILE A 210 -17.72 -10.03 -1.42
CA ILE A 210 -17.34 -9.91 0.00
C ILE A 210 -17.29 -8.41 0.39
N THR A 211 -17.66 -7.56 -0.53
CA THR A 211 -17.74 -6.12 -0.34
C THR A 211 -19.13 -5.75 0.15
N LYS A 212 -19.22 -5.04 1.28
CA LYS A 212 -20.37 -4.20 1.56
C LYS A 212 -20.62 -3.33 0.33
N VAL A 213 -21.85 -3.37 -0.19
CA VAL A 213 -22.29 -2.58 -1.36
C VAL A 213 -21.72 -1.16 -1.24
N GLY A 214 -20.88 -0.75 -2.19
CA GLY A 214 -20.30 0.60 -2.25
C GLY A 214 -18.80 0.74 -1.95
N MET A 215 -18.06 -0.31 -1.56
CA MET A 215 -16.60 -0.23 -1.44
C MET A 215 -15.92 -0.65 -2.75
N VAL A 216 -15.39 0.32 -3.49
CA VAL A 216 -14.45 0.09 -4.59
C VAL A 216 -13.09 -0.23 -3.97
N PHE A 217 -12.62 -1.48 -4.11
CA PHE A 217 -11.27 -1.86 -3.66
C PHE A 217 -10.25 -1.48 -4.73
N GLY A 218 -9.40 -0.54 -4.43
CA GLY A 218 -8.32 -0.06 -5.27
C GLY A 218 -8.24 1.46 -5.25
N THR A 219 -7.20 1.98 -5.88
CA THR A 219 -7.04 3.39 -6.17
C THR A 219 -7.68 3.60 -7.55
N PRO A 220 -8.87 4.23 -7.64
CA PRO A 220 -9.66 4.26 -8.89
C PRO A 220 -8.91 4.83 -10.08
N GLU A 221 -7.94 5.71 -9.84
CA GLU A 221 -7.17 6.44 -10.82
C GLU A 221 -6.33 5.55 -11.75
N TYR A 222 -5.93 4.35 -11.25
CA TYR A 222 -5.12 3.39 -12.01
C TYR A 222 -5.91 2.17 -12.46
N MET A 223 -7.19 2.11 -12.11
CA MET A 223 -8.04 0.95 -12.40
C MET A 223 -8.43 0.92 -13.87
N ALA A 224 -8.16 -0.19 -14.54
CA ALA A 224 -8.60 -0.39 -15.91
C ALA A 224 -10.15 -0.42 -16.00
N PRO A 225 -10.74 0.03 -17.11
CA PRO A 225 -12.20 0.07 -17.25
C PRO A 225 -12.90 -1.27 -17.01
N GLU A 226 -12.34 -2.36 -17.48
CA GLU A 226 -12.86 -3.72 -17.25
C GLU A 226 -12.85 -4.13 -15.77
N GLN A 227 -11.84 -3.67 -15.01
CA GLN A 227 -11.79 -3.88 -13.56
C GLN A 227 -12.91 -3.12 -12.85
N ALA A 228 -13.12 -1.85 -13.24
CA ALA A 228 -14.16 -0.99 -12.66
C ALA A 228 -15.56 -1.55 -12.95
N LEU A 229 -15.74 -2.20 -14.10
CA LEU A 229 -17.00 -2.83 -14.54
C LEU A 229 -17.18 -4.26 -13.99
N GLY A 230 -16.22 -4.78 -13.21
CA GLY A 230 -16.28 -6.15 -12.68
C GLY A 230 -16.20 -7.23 -13.76
N GLN A 231 -15.59 -6.94 -14.89
CA GLN A 231 -15.38 -7.88 -16.00
C GLN A 231 -14.12 -8.74 -15.76
N SER A 232 -13.88 -9.72 -16.61
CA SER A 232 -12.66 -10.53 -16.56
C SER A 232 -11.43 -9.66 -16.82
N VAL A 233 -10.40 -9.81 -15.96
CA VAL A 233 -9.18 -9.01 -15.98
C VAL A 233 -8.01 -9.87 -16.41
N ASP A 234 -7.26 -9.42 -17.42
CA ASP A 234 -6.02 -10.03 -17.88
C ASP A 234 -4.82 -9.05 -17.76
N ALA A 235 -3.68 -9.42 -18.32
CA ALA A 235 -2.44 -8.64 -18.30
C ALA A 235 -2.59 -7.21 -18.84
N ARG A 236 -3.60 -6.92 -19.68
CA ARG A 236 -3.84 -5.57 -20.23
C ARG A 236 -4.24 -4.56 -19.17
N ALA A 237 -4.85 -5.02 -18.08
CA ALA A 237 -5.16 -4.13 -16.97
C ALA A 237 -3.90 -3.53 -16.32
N ASP A 238 -2.82 -4.30 -16.20
CA ASP A 238 -1.55 -3.79 -15.69
C ASP A 238 -0.88 -2.83 -16.69
N VAL A 239 -1.05 -3.07 -18.00
CA VAL A 239 -0.56 -2.15 -19.04
C VAL A 239 -1.30 -0.81 -18.98
N TYR A 240 -2.62 -0.83 -18.75
CA TYR A 240 -3.42 0.37 -18.54
C TYR A 240 -2.91 1.17 -17.31
N ALA A 241 -2.76 0.49 -16.18
CA ALA A 241 -2.26 1.09 -14.94
C ALA A 241 -0.85 1.69 -15.12
N LEU A 242 0.04 0.98 -15.84
CA LEU A 242 1.39 1.47 -16.15
C LEU A 242 1.35 2.73 -17.04
N GLY A 243 0.41 2.79 -17.99
CA GLY A 243 0.17 3.97 -18.81
C GLY A 243 -0.31 5.16 -17.98
N ALA A 244 -1.20 4.94 -17.02
CA ALA A 244 -1.66 5.97 -16.09
C ALA A 244 -0.51 6.50 -15.21
N ILE A 245 0.35 5.62 -14.70
CA ILE A 245 1.55 5.99 -13.94
C ILE A 245 2.50 6.84 -14.79
N LEU A 246 2.77 6.43 -16.03
CA LEU A 246 3.64 7.19 -16.93
C LEU A 246 3.08 8.58 -17.22
N TYR A 247 1.76 8.70 -17.38
CA TYR A 247 1.11 9.99 -17.62
C TYR A 247 1.24 10.94 -16.41
N GLU A 248 1.25 10.39 -15.20
CA GLU A 248 1.38 11.17 -13.96
C GLU A 248 2.84 11.59 -13.67
N MET A 249 3.84 10.85 -14.19
CA MET A 249 5.26 11.14 -14.01
C MET A 249 5.73 12.36 -14.80
#